data_334c57e301d90bbe48ba52be267719e9
#
_entry.id   334c57e301d90bbe48ba52be267719e9
#
_cell.length_a   1.000
_cell.length_b   1.000
_cell.length_c   1.000
_cell.angle_alpha   90.00
_cell.angle_beta   90.00
_cell.angle_gamma   90.00
#
_symmetry.space_group_name_H-M   'P 1'
#
loop_
_entity.id
_entity.type
_entity.pdbx_description
1 polymer ?
#
loop_
_entity_poly.entity_id
_entity_poly.type
_entity_poly.pdbx_seq_one_letter_code
_entity_poly.pdbx_strand_id
1 'polypeptide(L)'
;YWNILVGQGDYYNPIFIDNGEKRQIEGYATNITTDLALDWLDNKRDKSKPFCLLLHHKAPHRTWMPDTCDLRLYDDVTFPLPENFYDDYAGRIAASEQEMSIIKDMDIVYDLKMADKENEIHSSNADLEKYGRELYNRMNPDQKAAWDAYYDPIIQDFKAKKRTGKELAEWKYQRYMHDYLRAIHSVD
;
A
#
# COMPACT_ATOMS: atom_id res chain seq x y z
N TYR A 1 15.77 22.16 -8.76
CA TYR A 1 14.41 21.57 -8.87
C TYR A 1 14.22 20.46 -7.84
N TRP A 2 13.14 20.50 -7.14
CA TRP A 2 12.76 19.47 -6.19
C TRP A 2 11.24 19.32 -6.12
N ASN A 3 10.79 18.09 -5.93
CA ASN A 3 9.39 17.72 -5.80
C ASN A 3 9.30 16.57 -4.82
N ILE A 4 8.64 16.76 -3.69
CA ILE A 4 8.60 15.78 -2.60
C ILE A 4 7.18 15.54 -2.12
N LEU A 5 6.91 14.31 -1.71
CA LEU A 5 5.67 13.93 -1.06
C LEU A 5 5.59 14.55 0.35
N VAL A 6 4.40 14.97 0.76
CA VAL A 6 4.17 15.47 2.12
C VAL A 6 4.15 14.31 3.11
N GLY A 7 4.96 14.38 4.15
CA GLY A 7 5.07 13.33 5.17
C GLY A 7 5.52 12.00 4.56
N GLN A 8 4.78 10.93 4.83
CA GLN A 8 5.02 9.59 4.24
C GLN A 8 4.42 9.43 2.84
N GLY A 9 3.72 10.45 2.36
CA GLY A 9 3.02 10.43 1.08
C GLY A 9 1.80 9.52 1.06
N ASP A 10 0.97 9.72 0.05
CA ASP A 10 -0.19 8.90 -0.25
C ASP A 10 0.03 8.16 -1.58
N TYR A 11 -0.56 6.97 -1.74
CA TYR A 11 -0.47 6.21 -2.98
C TYR A 11 -1.34 6.80 -4.08
N TYR A 12 -2.55 7.27 -3.72
CA TYR A 12 -3.50 7.85 -4.66
C TYR A 12 -3.68 9.34 -4.44
N ASN A 13 -3.69 10.10 -5.52
CA ASN A 13 -3.93 11.54 -5.57
C ASN A 13 -3.08 12.30 -4.54
N PRO A 14 -1.76 12.05 -4.49
CA PRO A 14 -0.87 12.57 -3.46
C PRO A 14 -0.73 14.08 -3.53
N ILE A 15 -0.36 14.66 -2.40
CA ILE A 15 0.06 16.05 -2.33
C ILE A 15 1.58 16.10 -2.41
N PHE A 16 2.09 16.85 -3.37
CA PHE A 16 3.50 17.18 -3.51
C PHE A 16 3.79 18.60 -3.02
N ILE A 17 5.03 18.84 -2.62
CA ILE A 17 5.61 20.16 -2.52
C ILE A 17 6.54 20.33 -3.73
N ASP A 18 6.09 21.10 -4.72
CA ASP A 18 6.78 21.37 -5.98
C ASP A 18 7.53 22.70 -5.85
N ASN A 19 8.85 22.66 -5.70
CA ASN A 19 9.69 23.87 -5.51
C ASN A 19 9.17 24.84 -4.43
N GLY A 20 8.52 24.33 -3.39
CA GLY A 20 7.98 25.11 -2.26
C GLY A 20 6.47 25.28 -2.25
N GLU A 21 5.78 24.97 -3.34
CA GLU A 21 4.32 25.10 -3.45
C GLU A 21 3.62 23.75 -3.28
N LYS A 22 2.56 23.71 -2.46
CA LYS A 22 1.74 22.51 -2.32
C LYS A 22 0.85 22.33 -3.55
N ARG A 23 0.90 21.12 -4.13
CA ARG A 23 0.07 20.75 -5.28
C ARG A 23 -0.43 19.31 -5.12
N GLN A 24 -1.75 19.13 -5.16
CA GLN A 24 -2.32 17.80 -5.30
C GLN A 24 -2.30 17.40 -6.77
N ILE A 25 -1.84 16.18 -7.05
CA ILE A 25 -1.81 15.62 -8.40
C ILE A 25 -2.66 14.36 -8.40
N GLU A 26 -3.61 14.31 -9.33
CA GLU A 26 -4.46 13.14 -9.50
C GLU A 26 -3.70 12.00 -10.18
N GLY A 27 -3.85 10.78 -9.65
CA GLY A 27 -3.21 9.58 -10.17
C GLY A 27 -2.53 8.74 -9.09
N TYR A 28 -1.72 7.79 -9.53
CA TYR A 28 -0.95 6.90 -8.66
C TYR A 28 0.46 7.46 -8.44
N ALA A 29 0.93 7.43 -7.19
CA ALA A 29 2.16 8.13 -6.79
C ALA A 29 3.42 7.70 -7.54
N THR A 30 3.56 6.41 -7.86
CA THR A 30 4.73 5.90 -8.59
C THR A 30 4.77 6.48 -10.01
N ASN A 31 3.64 6.43 -10.72
CA ASN A 31 3.53 6.95 -12.10
C ASN A 31 3.80 8.46 -12.12
N ILE A 32 3.16 9.21 -11.20
CA ILE A 32 3.36 10.66 -11.08
C ILE A 32 4.84 11.00 -10.80
N THR A 33 5.49 10.27 -9.89
CA THR A 33 6.89 10.52 -9.53
C THR A 33 7.81 10.24 -10.71
N THR A 34 7.55 9.18 -11.48
CA THR A 34 8.28 8.84 -12.70
C THR A 34 8.08 9.91 -13.79
N ASP A 35 6.83 10.31 -14.05
CA ASP A 35 6.50 11.32 -15.06
C ASP A 35 7.16 12.67 -14.75
N LEU A 36 7.16 13.08 -13.48
CA LEU A 36 7.84 14.31 -13.03
C LEU A 36 9.37 14.25 -13.26
N ALA A 37 9.97 13.07 -13.05
CA ALA A 37 11.39 12.86 -13.28
C ALA A 37 11.71 12.87 -14.79
N LEU A 38 10.91 12.20 -15.61
CA LEU A 38 11.05 12.20 -17.06
C LEU A 38 10.87 13.61 -17.65
N ASP A 39 9.83 14.34 -17.23
CA ASP A 39 9.62 15.72 -17.66
C ASP A 39 10.81 16.63 -17.28
N TRP A 40 11.39 16.44 -16.10
CA TRP A 40 12.59 17.20 -15.73
C TRP A 40 13.81 16.83 -16.60
N LEU A 41 14.03 15.54 -16.86
CA LEU A 41 15.13 15.07 -17.71
C LEU A 41 15.02 15.58 -19.14
N ASP A 42 13.81 15.58 -19.69
CA ASP A 42 13.60 15.91 -21.10
C ASP A 42 13.44 17.41 -21.35
N ASN A 43 12.75 18.12 -20.46
CA ASN A 43 12.26 19.46 -20.74
C ASN A 43 12.83 20.55 -19.82
N LYS A 44 13.28 20.24 -18.61
CA LYS A 44 13.57 21.28 -17.60
C LYS A 44 15.05 21.42 -17.25
N ARG A 45 15.83 20.34 -17.34
CA ARG A 45 17.27 20.42 -17.00
C ARG A 45 18.08 21.16 -18.06
N ASP A 46 19.17 21.80 -17.64
CA ASP A 46 20.19 22.33 -18.55
C ASP A 46 21.00 21.15 -19.15
N LYS A 47 20.76 20.84 -20.42
CA LYS A 47 21.39 19.71 -21.13
C LYS A 47 22.90 19.91 -21.36
N SER A 48 23.42 21.12 -21.16
CA SER A 48 24.87 21.41 -21.28
C SER A 48 25.65 21.10 -20.01
N LYS A 49 24.97 20.75 -18.91
CA LYS A 49 25.58 20.50 -17.60
C LYS A 49 25.37 19.07 -17.14
N PRO A 50 26.34 18.51 -16.38
CA PRO A 50 26.10 17.26 -15.67
C PRO A 50 24.97 17.44 -14.64
N PHE A 51 24.28 16.36 -14.31
CA PHE A 51 23.21 16.38 -13.32
C PHE A 51 23.31 15.24 -12.33
N CYS A 52 22.62 15.37 -11.21
CA CYS A 52 22.35 14.31 -10.25
C CYS A 52 20.84 14.29 -10.02
N LEU A 53 20.22 13.13 -10.22
CA LEU A 53 18.80 12.91 -9.97
C LEU A 53 18.63 11.92 -8.81
N LEU A 54 17.86 12.33 -7.79
CA LEU A 54 17.42 11.48 -6.70
C LEU A 54 15.96 11.14 -6.96
N LEU A 55 15.67 9.92 -7.40
CA LEU A 55 14.33 9.43 -7.68
C LEU A 55 13.93 8.43 -6.59
N HIS A 56 13.00 8.85 -5.73
CA HIS A 56 12.55 8.07 -4.58
C HIS A 56 11.04 7.84 -4.67
N HIS A 57 10.65 6.59 -4.82
CA HIS A 57 9.25 6.19 -4.84
C HIS A 57 8.69 6.00 -3.43
N LYS A 58 7.35 6.20 -3.28
CA LYS A 58 6.64 5.83 -2.05
C LYS A 58 6.56 4.31 -1.89
N ALA A 59 6.25 3.59 -2.95
CA ALA A 59 6.21 2.13 -2.94
C ALA A 59 7.61 1.54 -2.65
N PRO A 60 7.72 0.47 -1.88
CA PRO A 60 6.66 -0.31 -1.25
C PRO A 60 6.43 0.03 0.24
N HIS A 61 6.37 1.31 0.62
CA HIS A 61 6.06 1.69 2.00
C HIS A 61 4.68 1.18 2.44
N ARG A 62 4.51 0.83 3.73
CA ARG A 62 3.19 0.55 4.33
C ARG A 62 2.21 1.70 3.92
N THR A 63 1.04 1.45 3.39
CA THR A 63 0.20 0.25 3.45
C THR A 63 0.15 -0.61 2.17
N TRP A 64 1.13 -0.52 1.29
CA TRP A 64 1.23 -1.37 0.08
C TRP A 64 -0.04 -1.33 -0.77
N MET A 65 -0.51 -0.16 -1.15
CA MET A 65 -1.67 -0.04 -2.03
C MET A 65 -1.24 -0.23 -3.47
N PRO A 66 -1.75 -1.25 -4.17
CA PRO A 66 -1.47 -1.47 -5.59
C PRO A 66 -2.04 -0.35 -6.46
N ASP A 67 -1.49 -0.13 -7.65
CA ASP A 67 -2.19 0.62 -8.68
C ASP A 67 -3.44 -0.13 -9.14
N THR A 68 -4.46 0.58 -9.62
CA THR A 68 -5.71 -0.02 -10.10
C THR A 68 -5.50 -0.97 -11.27
N CYS A 69 -4.51 -0.75 -12.11
CA CYS A 69 -4.16 -1.66 -13.22
C CYS A 69 -3.53 -2.97 -12.75
N ASP A 70 -2.92 -3.00 -11.54
CA ASP A 70 -2.22 -4.15 -11.00
C ASP A 70 -3.06 -4.97 -10.01
N LEU A 71 -4.29 -4.56 -9.70
CA LEU A 71 -5.13 -5.20 -8.69
C LEU A 71 -5.32 -6.71 -8.89
N ARG A 72 -5.29 -7.19 -10.13
CA ARG A 72 -5.47 -8.61 -10.46
C ARG A 72 -4.17 -9.38 -10.72
N LEU A 73 -3.05 -8.70 -10.64
CA LEU A 73 -1.75 -9.36 -10.79
C LEU A 73 -1.57 -10.39 -9.67
N TYR A 74 -1.12 -11.59 -10.01
CA TYR A 74 -0.96 -12.72 -9.08
C TYR A 74 -2.26 -13.29 -8.47
N ASP A 75 -3.46 -13.02 -9.01
CA ASP A 75 -4.71 -13.57 -8.47
C ASP A 75 -4.73 -15.10 -8.42
N ASP A 76 -4.04 -15.75 -9.34
CA ASP A 76 -3.89 -17.21 -9.46
C ASP A 76 -2.71 -17.79 -8.67
N VAL A 77 -1.95 -16.95 -7.96
CA VAL A 77 -0.77 -17.38 -7.22
C VAL A 77 -1.09 -17.58 -5.73
N THR A 78 -0.71 -18.74 -5.22
CA THR A 78 -0.65 -18.97 -3.77
C THR A 78 0.81 -18.95 -3.33
N PHE A 79 1.15 -17.99 -2.49
CA PHE A 79 2.52 -17.87 -1.99
C PHE A 79 2.83 -18.91 -0.91
N PRO A 80 3.96 -19.61 -1.00
CA PRO A 80 4.34 -20.58 0.02
C PRO A 80 4.61 -19.85 1.35
N LEU A 81 4.16 -20.47 2.45
CA LEU A 81 4.51 -19.96 3.77
C LEU A 81 6.01 -20.17 4.03
N PRO A 82 6.72 -19.16 4.58
CA PRO A 82 8.09 -19.38 5.06
C PRO A 82 8.14 -20.45 6.13
N GLU A 83 9.23 -21.22 6.18
CA GLU A 83 9.41 -22.27 7.19
C GLU A 83 9.30 -21.75 8.63
N ASN A 84 9.70 -20.49 8.83
CA ASN A 84 9.63 -19.79 10.11
C ASN A 84 8.37 -18.93 10.31
N PHE A 85 7.31 -19.14 9.54
CA PHE A 85 6.10 -18.33 9.63
C PHE A 85 5.44 -18.37 11.03
N TYR A 86 5.54 -19.49 11.71
CA TYR A 86 5.03 -19.68 13.07
C TYR A 86 6.13 -19.70 14.14
N ASP A 87 7.29 -19.10 13.86
CA ASP A 87 8.39 -18.99 14.81
C ASP A 87 7.95 -18.20 16.06
N ASP A 88 8.24 -18.72 17.23
CA ASP A 88 7.98 -18.08 18.53
C ASP A 88 9.06 -17.09 18.95
N TYR A 89 10.13 -16.98 18.14
CA TYR A 89 11.32 -16.17 18.41
C TYR A 89 12.05 -16.50 19.71
N ALA A 90 11.93 -17.73 20.22
CA ALA A 90 12.58 -18.16 21.45
C ALA A 90 14.08 -17.80 21.47
N GLY A 91 14.53 -17.15 22.54
CA GLY A 91 15.91 -16.68 22.69
C GLY A 91 16.30 -15.44 21.86
N ARG A 92 15.37 -14.83 21.10
CA ARG A 92 15.60 -13.63 20.28
C ARG A 92 14.70 -12.49 20.74
N ILE A 93 15.06 -11.86 21.85
CA ILE A 93 14.25 -10.84 22.54
C ILE A 93 13.83 -9.71 21.61
N ALA A 94 14.75 -9.14 20.84
CA ALA A 94 14.44 -8.04 19.92
C ALA A 94 13.38 -8.42 18.86
N ALA A 95 13.38 -9.65 18.38
CA ALA A 95 12.40 -10.13 17.41
C ALA A 95 11.05 -10.45 18.07
N SER A 96 11.06 -11.01 19.30
CA SER A 96 9.83 -11.38 20.01
C SER A 96 9.03 -10.18 20.54
N GLU A 97 9.70 -9.05 20.78
CA GLU A 97 9.09 -7.81 21.29
C GLU A 97 8.71 -6.80 20.20
N GLN A 98 9.04 -7.06 18.94
CA GLN A 98 8.65 -6.19 17.84
C GLN A 98 7.15 -6.33 17.51
N GLU A 99 6.48 -5.18 17.36
CA GLU A 99 5.08 -5.10 16.90
C GLU A 99 5.03 -5.12 15.35
N MET A 100 5.53 -6.18 14.74
CA MET A 100 5.63 -6.35 13.28
C MET A 100 5.16 -7.74 12.80
N SER A 101 4.40 -8.44 13.62
CA SER A 101 3.89 -9.77 13.29
C SER A 101 2.70 -9.70 12.34
N ILE A 102 2.73 -10.47 11.25
CA ILE A 102 1.56 -10.66 10.38
C ILE A 102 0.37 -11.19 11.17
N ILE A 103 0.62 -12.08 12.13
CA ILE A 103 -0.43 -12.73 12.91
C ILE A 103 -1.11 -11.75 13.88
N LYS A 104 -0.31 -10.99 14.65
CA LYS A 104 -0.82 -10.17 15.75
C LYS A 104 -1.06 -8.72 15.32
N ASP A 105 -0.09 -8.13 14.61
CA ASP A 105 0.03 -6.67 14.49
C ASP A 105 -0.44 -6.13 13.14
N MET A 106 -0.58 -7.00 12.12
CA MET A 106 -1.08 -6.58 10.82
C MET A 106 -2.58 -6.25 10.91
N ASP A 107 -2.88 -4.99 10.67
CA ASP A 107 -4.22 -4.45 10.80
C ASP A 107 -5.14 -4.84 9.64
N ILE A 108 -6.38 -5.22 9.96
CA ILE A 108 -7.35 -5.69 8.97
C ILE A 108 -7.83 -4.56 8.06
N VAL A 109 -8.05 -3.37 8.61
CA VAL A 109 -8.59 -2.23 7.85
C VAL A 109 -7.48 -1.47 7.14
N TYR A 110 -6.43 -1.11 7.85
CA TYR A 110 -5.35 -0.29 7.32
C TYR A 110 -4.41 -1.06 6.38
N ASP A 111 -3.92 -2.22 6.85
CA ASP A 111 -2.93 -2.99 6.08
C ASP A 111 -3.59 -3.86 5.00
N LEU A 112 -4.70 -4.52 5.34
CA LEU A 112 -5.34 -5.50 4.46
C LEU A 112 -6.55 -4.96 3.69
N LYS A 113 -6.88 -3.66 3.86
CA LYS A 113 -7.93 -2.94 3.09
C LYS A 113 -9.33 -3.54 3.25
N MET A 114 -9.63 -4.13 4.41
CA MET A 114 -10.93 -4.75 4.68
C MET A 114 -11.95 -3.76 5.26
N ALA A 115 -11.81 -2.47 4.97
CA ALA A 115 -12.81 -1.47 5.31
C ALA A 115 -14.10 -1.73 4.50
N ASP A 116 -15.14 -2.19 5.16
CA ASP A 116 -16.46 -2.39 4.53
C ASP A 116 -17.32 -1.12 4.57
N LYS A 117 -18.29 -1.05 3.66
CA LYS A 117 -19.20 0.09 3.53
C LYS A 117 -20.21 0.18 4.67
N GLU A 118 -20.54 -0.95 5.28
CA GLU A 118 -21.48 -1.08 6.39
C GLU A 118 -20.86 -0.76 7.74
N ASN A 119 -19.54 -0.54 7.82
CA ASN A 119 -18.80 -0.34 9.08
C ASN A 119 -18.95 -1.50 10.07
N GLU A 120 -18.93 -2.73 9.61
CA GLU A 120 -18.99 -3.94 10.45
C GLU A 120 -17.60 -4.50 10.76
N ILE A 121 -16.60 -4.17 9.94
CA ILE A 121 -15.21 -4.58 10.15
C ILE A 121 -14.45 -3.43 10.81
N HIS A 122 -13.86 -3.71 11.96
CA HIS A 122 -13.13 -2.73 12.74
C HIS A 122 -11.68 -3.14 12.95
N SER A 123 -10.82 -2.14 13.00
CA SER A 123 -9.45 -2.27 13.48
C SER A 123 -9.40 -2.43 15.00
N SER A 124 -8.36 -3.06 15.50
CA SER A 124 -8.03 -3.02 16.94
C SER A 124 -7.52 -1.64 17.39
N ASN A 125 -7.18 -0.77 16.45
CA ASN A 125 -6.65 0.58 16.69
C ASN A 125 -7.48 1.62 15.91
N ALA A 126 -8.10 2.55 16.64
CA ALA A 126 -8.99 3.57 16.06
C ALA A 126 -8.28 4.52 15.08
N ASP A 127 -7.01 4.83 15.31
CA ASP A 127 -6.24 5.68 14.38
C ASP A 127 -5.94 4.93 13.07
N LEU A 128 -5.57 3.65 13.14
CA LEU A 128 -5.37 2.82 11.95
C LEU A 128 -6.66 2.63 11.17
N GLU A 129 -7.79 2.45 11.86
CA GLU A 129 -9.11 2.39 11.20
C GLU A 129 -9.42 3.69 10.45
N LYS A 130 -9.25 4.83 11.11
CA LYS A 130 -9.44 6.14 10.49
C LYS A 130 -8.55 6.33 9.27
N TYR A 131 -7.25 6.06 9.40
CA TYR A 131 -6.31 6.18 8.28
C TYR A 131 -6.66 5.23 7.12
N GLY A 132 -7.02 3.98 7.39
CA GLY A 132 -7.44 3.04 6.35
C GLY A 132 -8.64 3.53 5.55
N ARG A 133 -9.65 4.10 6.22
CA ARG A 133 -10.82 4.69 5.57
C ARG A 133 -10.48 5.98 4.81
N GLU A 134 -9.58 6.81 5.32
CA GLU A 134 -9.12 8.02 4.64
C GLU A 134 -8.37 7.72 3.34
N LEU A 135 -7.59 6.62 3.28
CA LEU A 135 -6.92 6.18 2.04
C LEU A 135 -7.92 5.91 0.92
N TYR A 136 -9.02 5.21 1.23
CA TYR A 136 -10.10 4.97 0.27
C TYR A 136 -10.81 6.27 -0.12
N ASN A 137 -11.11 7.14 0.84
CA ASN A 137 -11.82 8.40 0.59
C ASN A 137 -11.06 9.35 -0.33
N ARG A 138 -9.74 9.25 -0.37
CA ARG A 138 -8.86 10.05 -1.24
C ARG A 138 -8.99 9.70 -2.72
N MET A 139 -9.42 8.50 -3.04
CA MET A 139 -9.58 8.03 -4.41
C MET A 139 -10.66 8.80 -5.17
N ASN A 140 -10.44 9.03 -6.46
CA ASN A 140 -11.47 9.55 -7.36
C ASN A 140 -12.52 8.46 -7.69
N PRO A 141 -13.64 8.81 -8.38
CA PRO A 141 -14.71 7.85 -8.68
C PRO A 141 -14.22 6.62 -9.47
N ASP A 142 -13.36 6.78 -10.46
CA ASP A 142 -12.89 5.68 -11.31
C ASP A 142 -11.95 4.74 -10.52
N GLN A 143 -11.06 5.32 -9.71
CA GLN A 143 -10.21 4.57 -8.80
C GLN A 143 -11.04 3.77 -7.78
N LYS A 144 -12.07 4.38 -7.20
CA LYS A 144 -13.00 3.71 -6.28
C LYS A 144 -13.75 2.58 -6.97
N ALA A 145 -14.24 2.79 -8.18
CA ALA A 145 -14.95 1.76 -8.93
C ALA A 145 -14.07 0.53 -9.20
N ALA A 146 -12.83 0.73 -9.61
CA ALA A 146 -11.87 -0.36 -9.82
C ALA A 146 -11.50 -1.06 -8.49
N TRP A 147 -11.30 -0.29 -7.43
CA TRP A 147 -11.00 -0.78 -6.09
C TRP A 147 -12.14 -1.63 -5.53
N ASP A 148 -13.37 -1.13 -5.57
CA ASP A 148 -14.56 -1.83 -5.10
C ASP A 148 -14.78 -3.14 -5.88
N ALA A 149 -14.65 -3.10 -7.21
CA ALA A 149 -14.79 -4.29 -8.03
C ALA A 149 -13.79 -5.41 -7.67
N TYR A 150 -12.65 -5.05 -7.08
CA TYR A 150 -11.64 -6.00 -6.62
C TYR A 150 -11.82 -6.38 -5.14
N TYR A 151 -11.93 -5.41 -4.24
CA TYR A 151 -11.93 -5.67 -2.80
C TYR A 151 -13.29 -6.07 -2.23
N ASP A 152 -14.43 -5.60 -2.77
CA ASP A 152 -15.75 -5.96 -2.24
C ASP A 152 -15.98 -7.48 -2.17
N PRO A 153 -15.66 -8.28 -3.20
CA PRO A 153 -15.79 -9.75 -3.11
C PRO A 153 -14.93 -10.37 -2.02
N ILE A 154 -13.72 -9.84 -1.80
CA ILE A 154 -12.78 -10.31 -0.77
C ILE A 154 -13.31 -9.96 0.62
N ILE A 155 -13.84 -8.76 0.79
CA ILE A 155 -14.47 -8.30 2.04
C ILE A 155 -15.68 -9.19 2.38
N GLN A 156 -16.53 -9.50 1.40
CA GLN A 156 -17.69 -10.38 1.61
C GLN A 156 -17.27 -11.81 2.00
N ASP A 157 -16.23 -12.37 1.33
CA ASP A 157 -15.66 -13.66 1.70
C ASP A 157 -15.06 -13.65 3.11
N PHE A 158 -14.38 -12.57 3.50
CA PHE A 158 -13.83 -12.40 4.84
C PHE A 158 -14.94 -12.39 5.91
N LYS A 159 -16.02 -11.62 5.69
CA LYS A 159 -17.19 -11.56 6.58
C LYS A 159 -17.89 -12.91 6.72
N ALA A 160 -18.05 -13.62 5.60
CA ALA A 160 -18.76 -14.91 5.57
C ALA A 160 -17.99 -16.03 6.28
N LYS A 161 -16.67 -16.11 6.07
CA LYS A 161 -15.84 -17.22 6.56
C LYS A 161 -15.44 -17.12 8.03
N LYS A 162 -15.43 -15.94 8.63
CA LYS A 162 -15.10 -15.68 10.05
C LYS A 162 -13.84 -16.44 10.50
N ARG A 163 -12.77 -16.38 9.71
CA ARG A 163 -11.52 -17.08 9.94
C ARG A 163 -10.92 -16.74 11.30
N THR A 164 -10.29 -17.73 11.93
CA THR A 164 -9.61 -17.56 13.23
C THR A 164 -8.30 -18.35 13.27
N GLY A 165 -7.45 -18.07 14.25
CA GLY A 165 -6.22 -18.83 14.49
C GLY A 165 -5.30 -18.92 13.26
N LYS A 166 -4.85 -20.12 12.93
CA LYS A 166 -3.93 -20.36 11.80
C LYS A 166 -4.53 -19.97 10.46
N GLU A 167 -5.81 -20.29 10.23
CA GLU A 167 -6.50 -19.95 8.98
C GLU A 167 -6.50 -18.43 8.74
N LEU A 168 -6.77 -17.65 9.77
CA LEU A 168 -6.70 -16.20 9.68
C LEU A 168 -5.27 -15.70 9.43
N ALA A 169 -4.27 -16.28 10.09
CA ALA A 169 -2.87 -15.91 9.93
C ALA A 169 -2.38 -16.15 8.49
N GLU A 170 -2.67 -17.33 7.94
CA GLU A 170 -2.31 -17.69 6.57
C GLU A 170 -3.04 -16.82 5.54
N TRP A 171 -4.32 -16.53 5.78
CA TRP A 171 -5.09 -15.63 4.94
C TRP A 171 -4.52 -14.19 4.96
N LYS A 172 -4.15 -13.66 6.15
CA LYS A 172 -3.48 -12.36 6.27
C LYS A 172 -2.18 -12.32 5.46
N TYR A 173 -1.38 -13.40 5.55
CA TYR A 173 -0.13 -13.51 4.80
C TYR A 173 -0.37 -13.47 3.29
N GLN A 174 -1.33 -14.25 2.78
CA GLN A 174 -1.65 -14.25 1.35
C GLN A 174 -2.09 -12.85 0.90
N ARG A 175 -2.98 -12.18 1.64
CA ARG A 175 -3.43 -10.83 1.30
C ARG A 175 -2.27 -9.83 1.28
N TYR A 176 -1.42 -9.88 2.30
CA TYR A 176 -0.22 -9.05 2.39
C TYR A 176 0.71 -9.28 1.19
N MET A 177 1.03 -10.52 0.87
CA MET A 177 1.96 -10.85 -0.21
C MET A 177 1.45 -10.37 -1.56
N HIS A 178 0.15 -10.53 -1.84
CA HIS A 178 -0.44 -10.02 -3.07
C HIS A 178 -0.29 -8.51 -3.18
N ASP A 179 -0.72 -7.77 -2.18
CA ASP A 179 -0.70 -6.30 -2.22
C ASP A 179 0.73 -5.74 -2.20
N TYR A 180 1.63 -6.36 -1.42
CA TYR A 180 3.03 -5.98 -1.35
C TYR A 180 3.75 -6.15 -2.68
N LEU A 181 3.60 -7.31 -3.32
CA LEU A 181 4.26 -7.57 -4.60
C LEU A 181 3.67 -6.76 -5.76
N ARG A 182 2.37 -6.47 -5.73
CA ARG A 182 1.73 -5.54 -6.67
C ARG A 182 2.26 -4.12 -6.51
N ALA A 183 2.43 -3.66 -5.27
CA ALA A 183 3.03 -2.35 -5.01
C ALA A 183 4.50 -2.28 -5.45
N ILE A 184 5.26 -3.37 -5.34
CA ILE A 184 6.62 -3.46 -5.89
C ILE A 184 6.59 -3.42 -7.41
N HIS A 185 5.71 -4.21 -8.05
CA HIS A 185 5.58 -4.24 -9.51
C HIS A 185 5.35 -2.86 -10.12
N SER A 186 4.64 -1.98 -9.40
CA SER A 186 4.41 -0.61 -9.87
C SER A 186 5.68 0.25 -10.00
N VAL A 187 6.79 -0.18 -9.40
CA VAL A 187 8.10 0.53 -9.46
C VAL A 187 8.97 0.03 -10.60
N ASP A 188 8.78 -1.23 -11.03
CA ASP A 188 9.53 -1.87 -12.12
C ASP A 188 9.05 -1.41 -13.49
#